data_fd61604276e8e92eec9bb034b12fdf12
#
_entry.id   fd61604276e8e92eec9bb034b12fdf12
#
_cell.length_a   1.000
_cell.length_b   1.000
_cell.length_c   1.000
_cell.angle_alpha   90.00
_cell.angle_beta   90.00
_cell.angle_gamma   90.00
#
_symmetry.space_group_name_H-M   'P 1'
#
loop_
_entity.id
_entity.type
_entity.pdbx_description
1 polymer ?
#
loop_
_entity_poly.entity_id
_entity_poly.type
_entity_poly.pdbx_seq_one_letter_code
_entity_poly.pdbx_strand_id
1 'polypeptide(L)'
;NTKPGTIRELNSTLSQQPASVYVQHRDWIRTSGDRFVLDPGIPEVQDWITSIVAEVVSRYPVDGVQFDDYFYTESPGSRLNDNETYRKYGGAFASKADWRRNNTQQLIAKVSHTIKSIKPEVEFGVSPAGVWRNRSHDPLGSDTRGAAAYDESYADTRRWVEQGLLDYIAPQIYWPFSRSAARYDVLAKWWADVVKPTRTRLYIGIAFYKVGEPSKIEPDWMINGGVPELKKQLDLNDAVPEISGTILFREDYLNKPQTQQAVSYLQSRWGS
;
A
#
# COMPACT_ATOMS: atom_id res chain seq x y z
N ASN A 1 -4.50 -5.44 18.55
CA ASN A 1 -3.38 -6.14 17.87
C ASN A 1 -2.83 -7.22 18.80
N THR A 2 -3.55 -8.34 18.90
CA THR A 2 -2.95 -9.56 19.43
C THR A 2 -1.89 -9.99 18.43
N LYS A 3 -0.65 -10.15 18.89
CA LYS A 3 0.37 -10.85 18.09
C LYS A 3 -0.26 -12.15 17.60
N PRO A 4 -0.19 -12.46 16.29
CA PRO A 4 -0.69 -13.75 15.82
C PRO A 4 0.00 -14.83 16.65
N GLY A 5 -0.79 -15.72 17.22
CA GLY A 5 -0.27 -16.92 17.88
C GLY A 5 0.48 -17.78 16.86
N THR A 6 0.92 -18.92 17.30
CA THR A 6 1.52 -19.92 16.40
C THR A 6 0.50 -20.34 15.31
N ILE A 7 0.99 -20.84 14.18
CA ILE A 7 0.13 -21.44 13.13
C ILE A 7 -0.92 -22.38 13.73
N ARG A 8 -0.58 -23.10 14.79
CA ARG A 8 -1.50 -24.00 15.50
C ARG A 8 -2.67 -23.24 16.16
N GLU A 9 -2.42 -22.11 16.80
CA GLU A 9 -3.45 -21.27 17.44
C GLU A 9 -4.36 -20.61 16.39
N LEU A 10 -3.77 -20.13 15.29
CA LEU A 10 -4.53 -19.60 14.15
C LEU A 10 -5.44 -20.69 13.56
N ASN A 11 -4.93 -21.90 13.34
CA ASN A 11 -5.72 -23.04 12.89
C ASN A 11 -6.89 -23.33 13.84
N SER A 12 -6.64 -23.37 15.15
CA SER A 12 -7.67 -23.62 16.15
C SER A 12 -8.77 -22.57 16.11
N THR A 13 -8.39 -21.29 16.12
CA THR A 13 -9.34 -20.16 16.13
C THR A 13 -10.18 -20.10 14.85
N LEU A 14 -9.53 -20.18 13.69
CA LEU A 14 -10.21 -20.05 12.40
C LEU A 14 -11.09 -21.25 12.06
N SER A 15 -10.73 -22.45 12.54
CA SER A 15 -11.55 -23.66 12.34
C SER A 15 -12.88 -23.62 13.09
N GLN A 16 -13.02 -22.73 14.07
CA GLN A 16 -14.28 -22.53 14.82
C GLN A 16 -15.26 -21.60 14.10
N GLN A 17 -14.91 -21.07 12.93
CA GLN A 17 -15.73 -20.15 12.12
C GLN A 17 -16.20 -20.86 10.83
N PRO A 18 -17.31 -21.63 10.84
CA PRO A 18 -17.71 -22.47 9.70
C PRO A 18 -17.96 -21.69 8.42
N ALA A 19 -18.43 -20.43 8.54
CA ALA A 19 -18.69 -19.54 7.39
C ALA A 19 -17.43 -18.84 6.86
N SER A 20 -16.26 -19.04 7.49
CA SER A 20 -15.03 -18.37 7.05
C SER A 20 -14.49 -19.00 5.77
N VAL A 21 -13.88 -18.17 4.90
CA VAL A 21 -13.13 -18.63 3.74
C VAL A 21 -12.04 -19.63 4.11
N TYR A 22 -11.49 -19.53 5.32
CA TYR A 22 -10.50 -20.46 5.84
C TYR A 22 -11.04 -21.90 5.97
N VAL A 23 -12.30 -22.07 6.38
CA VAL A 23 -12.92 -23.40 6.49
C VAL A 23 -13.44 -23.90 5.15
N GLN A 24 -14.08 -23.02 4.39
CA GLN A 24 -14.73 -23.36 3.12
C GLN A 24 -13.74 -23.61 1.99
N HIS A 25 -12.58 -22.91 1.98
CA HIS A 25 -11.58 -22.92 0.92
C HIS A 25 -10.16 -23.05 1.48
N ARG A 26 -9.88 -24.17 2.14
CA ARG A 26 -8.54 -24.47 2.69
C ARG A 26 -7.45 -24.49 1.61
N ASP A 27 -7.80 -24.89 0.42
CA ASP A 27 -6.94 -24.92 -0.76
C ASP A 27 -6.51 -23.52 -1.24
N TRP A 28 -7.22 -22.46 -0.84
CA TRP A 28 -6.86 -21.08 -1.12
C TRP A 28 -5.82 -20.51 -0.15
N ILE A 29 -5.61 -21.16 0.99
CA ILE A 29 -4.78 -20.64 2.07
C ILE A 29 -3.34 -21.08 1.88
N ARG A 30 -2.43 -20.13 1.99
CA ARG A 30 -0.99 -20.35 2.05
C ARG A 30 -0.43 -19.79 3.34
N THR A 31 0.78 -20.20 3.68
CA THR A 31 1.51 -19.69 4.84
C THR A 31 2.69 -18.84 4.39
N SER A 32 2.93 -17.75 5.12
CA SER A 32 4.16 -16.95 5.05
C SER A 32 4.59 -16.67 6.49
N GLY A 33 5.59 -17.39 6.98
CA GLY A 33 5.98 -17.37 8.39
C GLY A 33 4.82 -17.81 9.31
N ASP A 34 4.43 -16.92 10.21
CA ASP A 34 3.34 -17.10 11.17
C ASP A 34 1.98 -16.56 10.69
N ARG A 35 1.84 -16.26 9.40
CA ARG A 35 0.63 -15.69 8.81
C ARG A 35 -0.03 -16.65 7.84
N PHE A 36 -1.37 -16.56 7.77
CA PHE A 36 -2.15 -17.09 6.68
C PHE A 36 -2.43 -15.99 5.64
N VAL A 37 -2.27 -16.36 4.39
CA VAL A 37 -2.49 -15.49 3.24
C VAL A 37 -3.38 -16.23 2.25
N LEU A 38 -4.36 -15.55 1.68
CA LEU A 38 -5.05 -16.03 0.49
C LEU A 38 -4.08 -16.01 -0.68
N ASP A 39 -4.01 -17.08 -1.46
CA ASP A 39 -3.07 -17.20 -2.58
C ASP A 39 -3.50 -16.31 -3.74
N PRO A 40 -2.81 -15.20 -4.03
CA PRO A 40 -3.23 -14.27 -5.10
C PRO A 40 -3.08 -14.86 -6.50
N GLY A 41 -2.38 -15.99 -6.61
CA GLY A 41 -2.19 -16.71 -7.87
C GLY A 41 -3.36 -17.62 -8.25
N ILE A 42 -4.34 -17.80 -7.37
CA ILE A 42 -5.55 -18.57 -7.64
C ILE A 42 -6.62 -17.63 -8.22
N PRO A 43 -7.10 -17.85 -9.46
CA PRO A 43 -8.10 -16.98 -10.08
C PRO A 43 -9.38 -16.82 -9.25
N GLU A 44 -9.85 -17.88 -8.62
CA GLU A 44 -11.04 -17.89 -7.77
C GLU A 44 -10.87 -17.01 -6.52
N VAL A 45 -9.65 -16.89 -5.99
CA VAL A 45 -9.33 -15.96 -4.89
C VAL A 45 -9.46 -14.51 -5.36
N GLN A 46 -8.96 -14.18 -6.55
CA GLN A 46 -9.12 -12.84 -7.13
C GLN A 46 -10.60 -12.51 -7.35
N ASP A 47 -11.38 -13.47 -7.86
CA ASP A 47 -12.83 -13.30 -8.08
C ASP A 47 -13.57 -13.11 -6.75
N TRP A 48 -13.21 -13.86 -5.72
CA TRP A 48 -13.79 -13.72 -4.38
C TRP A 48 -13.50 -12.35 -3.76
N ILE A 49 -12.25 -11.87 -3.81
CA ILE A 49 -11.88 -10.52 -3.33
C ILE A 49 -12.68 -9.46 -4.10
N THR A 50 -12.75 -9.60 -5.41
CA THR A 50 -13.51 -8.68 -6.27
C THR A 50 -15.00 -8.67 -5.90
N SER A 51 -15.58 -9.83 -5.58
CA SER A 51 -16.99 -9.94 -5.16
C SER A 51 -17.28 -9.22 -3.84
N ILE A 52 -16.33 -9.23 -2.89
CA ILE A 52 -16.45 -8.47 -1.63
C ILE A 52 -16.49 -6.97 -1.93
N VAL A 53 -15.60 -6.48 -2.79
CA VAL A 53 -15.61 -5.07 -3.20
C VAL A 53 -16.90 -4.71 -3.91
N ALA A 54 -17.39 -5.58 -4.81
CA ALA A 54 -18.67 -5.41 -5.50
C ALA A 54 -19.83 -5.30 -4.51
N GLU A 55 -19.85 -6.14 -3.48
CA GLU A 55 -20.86 -6.08 -2.42
C GLU A 55 -20.83 -4.76 -1.67
N VAL A 56 -19.65 -4.30 -1.25
CA VAL A 56 -19.49 -3.03 -0.53
C VAL A 56 -19.98 -1.87 -1.39
N VAL A 57 -19.50 -1.77 -2.63
CA VAL A 57 -19.87 -0.68 -3.54
C VAL A 57 -21.37 -0.69 -3.86
N SER A 58 -21.98 -1.87 -4.01
CA SER A 58 -23.42 -2.00 -4.30
C SER A 58 -24.29 -1.60 -3.11
N ARG A 59 -23.89 -2.00 -1.88
CA ARG A 59 -24.77 -1.89 -0.69
C ARG A 59 -24.59 -0.61 0.10
N TYR A 60 -23.41 0.03 0.00
CA TYR A 60 -23.08 1.19 0.85
C TYR A 60 -22.85 2.44 -0.01
N PRO A 61 -23.16 3.63 0.52
CA PRO A 61 -22.90 4.91 -0.13
C PRO A 61 -21.43 5.34 0.11
N VAL A 62 -20.50 4.56 -0.43
CA VAL A 62 -19.06 4.88 -0.34
C VAL A 62 -18.65 5.77 -1.50
N ASP A 63 -17.76 6.73 -1.24
CA ASP A 63 -17.19 7.61 -2.26
C ASP A 63 -15.99 6.97 -2.96
N GLY A 64 -15.34 6.01 -2.31
CA GLY A 64 -14.18 5.32 -2.85
C GLY A 64 -13.80 4.04 -2.10
N VAL A 65 -12.95 3.26 -2.74
CA VAL A 65 -12.31 2.07 -2.18
C VAL A 65 -10.79 2.22 -2.31
N GLN A 66 -10.07 1.94 -1.24
CA GLN A 66 -8.62 1.96 -1.25
C GLN A 66 -8.04 0.61 -0.87
N PHE A 67 -7.07 0.13 -1.65
CA PHE A 67 -6.21 -0.98 -1.26
C PHE A 67 -4.93 -0.44 -0.62
N ASP A 68 -4.44 -1.15 0.39
CA ASP A 68 -3.17 -0.89 1.05
C ASP A 68 -2.00 -1.54 0.26
N ASP A 69 -0.84 -1.73 0.87
CA ASP A 69 0.37 -2.28 0.24
C ASP A 69 0.51 -3.81 0.36
N TYR A 70 -0.48 -4.49 0.92
CA TYR A 70 -0.47 -5.94 1.17
C TYR A 70 -0.89 -6.75 -0.06
N PHE A 71 0.03 -6.89 -1.03
CA PHE A 71 -0.16 -7.75 -2.21
C PHE A 71 0.44 -9.14 -1.97
N TYR A 72 1.62 -9.43 -2.52
CA TYR A 72 2.38 -10.60 -2.13
C TYR A 72 3.20 -10.27 -0.88
N THR A 73 2.62 -10.51 0.29
CA THR A 73 3.28 -10.19 1.56
C THR A 73 4.10 -11.37 2.02
N GLU A 74 5.42 -11.21 2.07
CA GLU A 74 6.34 -12.18 2.66
C GLU A 74 6.87 -11.63 3.99
N SER A 75 6.83 -12.44 5.05
CA SER A 75 7.46 -12.08 6.32
C SER A 75 8.99 -12.15 6.17
N PRO A 76 9.77 -11.32 6.87
CA PRO A 76 11.24 -11.41 6.85
C PRO A 76 11.72 -12.83 7.15
N GLY A 77 12.56 -13.38 6.26
CA GLY A 77 13.11 -14.74 6.40
C GLY A 77 12.15 -15.87 6.02
N SER A 78 10.93 -15.58 5.60
CA SER A 78 10.00 -16.58 5.09
C SER A 78 9.48 -16.21 3.70
N ARG A 79 9.08 -17.25 2.94
CA ARG A 79 8.53 -17.08 1.60
C ARG A 79 7.11 -17.63 1.56
N LEU A 80 6.26 -16.99 0.76
CA LEU A 80 4.93 -17.54 0.48
C LEU A 80 5.05 -18.88 -0.25
N ASN A 81 4.36 -19.90 0.29
CA ASN A 81 4.36 -21.23 -0.29
C ASN A 81 3.32 -21.38 -1.41
N ASP A 82 3.58 -20.74 -2.55
CA ASP A 82 2.72 -20.77 -3.75
C ASP A 82 3.32 -21.55 -4.92
N ASN A 83 4.26 -22.47 -4.65
CA ASN A 83 4.94 -23.24 -5.71
C ASN A 83 3.99 -24.14 -6.52
N GLU A 84 2.96 -24.72 -5.86
CA GLU A 84 1.96 -25.54 -6.54
C GLU A 84 1.11 -24.69 -7.49
N THR A 85 0.68 -23.53 -7.02
CA THR A 85 -0.10 -22.57 -7.81
C THR A 85 0.70 -22.09 -9.00
N TYR A 86 1.98 -21.78 -8.81
CA TYR A 86 2.88 -21.41 -9.92
C TYR A 86 3.05 -22.53 -10.95
N ARG A 87 3.22 -23.77 -10.51
CA ARG A 87 3.27 -24.92 -11.43
C ARG A 87 2.00 -25.08 -12.25
N LYS A 88 0.83 -24.78 -11.64
CA LYS A 88 -0.46 -24.90 -12.32
C LYS A 88 -0.73 -23.75 -13.29
N TYR A 89 -0.40 -22.53 -12.93
CA TYR A 89 -0.84 -21.32 -13.66
C TYR A 89 0.31 -20.48 -14.24
N GLY A 90 1.56 -20.77 -13.88
CA GLY A 90 2.72 -19.91 -14.20
C GLY A 90 3.46 -20.28 -15.50
N GLY A 91 3.03 -21.34 -16.23
CA GLY A 91 3.80 -21.89 -17.36
C GLY A 91 4.01 -20.95 -18.55
N ALA A 92 3.20 -19.90 -18.69
CA ALA A 92 3.34 -18.90 -19.76
C ALA A 92 4.31 -17.75 -19.40
N PHE A 93 4.83 -17.70 -18.17
CA PHE A 93 5.63 -16.58 -17.68
C PHE A 93 7.13 -16.93 -17.67
N ALA A 94 7.98 -15.95 -17.98
CA ALA A 94 9.43 -16.10 -17.97
C ALA A 94 9.99 -16.38 -16.57
N SER A 95 9.30 -15.90 -15.52
CA SER A 95 9.70 -16.13 -14.14
C SER A 95 8.49 -16.18 -13.20
N LYS A 96 8.69 -16.76 -12.01
CA LYS A 96 7.69 -16.73 -10.93
C LYS A 96 7.39 -15.29 -10.48
N ALA A 97 8.38 -14.41 -10.52
CA ALA A 97 8.20 -13.01 -10.19
C ALA A 97 7.28 -12.29 -11.19
N ASP A 98 7.43 -12.56 -12.48
CA ASP A 98 6.55 -12.01 -13.52
C ASP A 98 5.12 -12.53 -13.38
N TRP A 99 4.97 -13.82 -13.10
CA TRP A 99 3.67 -14.42 -12.81
C TRP A 99 2.99 -13.76 -11.58
N ARG A 100 3.71 -13.55 -10.50
CA ARG A 100 3.18 -12.86 -9.32
C ARG A 100 2.76 -11.43 -9.63
N ARG A 101 3.57 -10.67 -10.38
CA ARG A 101 3.21 -9.31 -10.83
C ARG A 101 1.97 -9.30 -11.71
N ASN A 102 1.85 -10.30 -12.59
CA ASN A 102 0.63 -10.43 -13.37
C ASN A 102 -0.60 -10.72 -12.51
N ASN A 103 -0.49 -11.54 -11.48
CA ASN A 103 -1.62 -11.83 -10.58
C ASN A 103 -2.11 -10.59 -9.84
N THR A 104 -1.19 -9.78 -9.30
CA THR A 104 -1.56 -8.47 -8.72
C THR A 104 -2.17 -7.53 -9.74
N GLN A 105 -1.60 -7.45 -10.94
CA GLN A 105 -2.15 -6.66 -12.04
C GLN A 105 -3.59 -7.08 -12.38
N GLN A 106 -3.86 -8.38 -12.49
CA GLN A 106 -5.19 -8.91 -12.80
C GLN A 106 -6.21 -8.57 -11.70
N LEU A 107 -5.81 -8.71 -10.44
CA LEU A 107 -6.67 -8.34 -9.30
C LEU A 107 -7.05 -6.84 -9.35
N ILE A 108 -6.06 -5.96 -9.51
CA ILE A 108 -6.29 -4.51 -9.60
C ILE A 108 -7.20 -4.17 -10.78
N ALA A 109 -6.97 -4.76 -11.95
CA ALA A 109 -7.79 -4.54 -13.13
C ALA A 109 -9.24 -5.03 -12.94
N LYS A 110 -9.44 -6.22 -12.37
CA LYS A 110 -10.77 -6.77 -12.05
C LYS A 110 -11.53 -5.86 -11.10
N VAL A 111 -10.90 -5.43 -10.00
CA VAL A 111 -11.52 -4.56 -8.99
C VAL A 111 -11.87 -3.21 -9.60
N SER A 112 -10.95 -2.58 -10.31
CA SER A 112 -11.19 -1.30 -11.00
C SER A 112 -12.38 -1.39 -11.95
N HIS A 113 -12.38 -2.37 -12.84
CA HIS A 113 -13.47 -2.59 -13.80
C HIS A 113 -14.81 -2.85 -13.10
N THR A 114 -14.83 -3.67 -12.05
CA THR A 114 -16.03 -4.01 -11.29
C THR A 114 -16.63 -2.78 -10.61
N ILE A 115 -15.81 -1.97 -9.93
CA ILE A 115 -16.27 -0.73 -9.31
C ILE A 115 -16.92 0.17 -10.36
N LYS A 116 -16.20 0.42 -11.47
CA LYS A 116 -16.70 1.31 -12.53
C LYS A 116 -17.94 0.78 -13.24
N SER A 117 -18.14 -0.53 -13.30
CA SER A 117 -19.37 -1.11 -13.86
C SER A 117 -20.59 -0.99 -12.95
N ILE A 118 -20.38 -0.92 -11.62
CA ILE A 118 -21.47 -0.81 -10.62
C ILE A 118 -21.81 0.67 -10.37
N LYS A 119 -20.79 1.48 -10.02
CA LYS A 119 -20.91 2.92 -9.73
C LYS A 119 -19.69 3.65 -10.31
N PRO A 120 -19.77 4.23 -11.51
CA PRO A 120 -18.65 4.89 -12.17
C PRO A 120 -18.02 6.03 -11.36
N GLU A 121 -18.80 6.69 -10.50
CA GLU A 121 -18.38 7.79 -9.62
C GLU A 121 -17.55 7.35 -8.41
N VAL A 122 -17.65 6.08 -7.99
CA VAL A 122 -16.87 5.58 -6.85
C VAL A 122 -15.42 5.44 -7.26
N GLU A 123 -14.55 6.08 -6.49
CA GLU A 123 -13.12 6.12 -6.77
C GLU A 123 -12.41 4.84 -6.32
N PHE A 124 -11.42 4.42 -7.09
CA PHE A 124 -10.53 3.33 -6.73
C PHE A 124 -9.09 3.83 -6.63
N GLY A 125 -8.48 3.65 -5.46
CA GLY A 125 -7.10 4.02 -5.20
C GLY A 125 -6.30 2.91 -4.54
N VAL A 126 -4.98 3.09 -4.57
CA VAL A 126 -4.03 2.20 -3.89
C VAL A 126 -3.03 3.04 -3.11
N SER A 127 -2.71 2.60 -1.89
CA SER A 127 -1.65 3.18 -1.06
C SER A 127 -0.46 2.20 -0.99
N PRO A 128 0.42 2.18 -2.00
CA PRO A 128 1.52 1.23 -2.07
C PRO A 128 2.73 1.70 -1.27
N ALA A 129 3.74 0.84 -1.12
CA ALA A 129 5.06 1.25 -0.65
C ALA A 129 5.59 2.44 -1.49
N GLY A 130 6.24 3.39 -0.82
CA GLY A 130 6.67 4.65 -1.45
C GLY A 130 7.71 4.49 -2.56
N VAL A 131 8.52 3.43 -2.52
CA VAL A 131 9.49 3.09 -3.57
C VAL A 131 8.86 2.09 -4.54
N TRP A 132 8.64 2.50 -5.79
CA TRP A 132 8.25 1.55 -6.84
C TRP A 132 9.41 0.62 -7.19
N ARG A 133 10.53 1.19 -7.60
CA ARG A 133 11.79 0.49 -7.90
C ARG A 133 12.98 1.42 -7.72
N ASN A 134 14.12 0.89 -7.30
CA ASN A 134 15.36 1.66 -7.20
C ASN A 134 15.99 1.85 -8.57
N ARG A 135 16.56 3.02 -8.84
CA ARG A 135 17.24 3.35 -10.11
C ARG A 135 18.39 2.40 -10.44
N SER A 136 19.02 1.82 -9.43
CA SER A 136 20.07 0.79 -9.63
C SER A 136 19.55 -0.50 -10.26
N HIS A 137 18.25 -0.80 -10.16
CA HIS A 137 17.61 -1.97 -10.73
C HIS A 137 16.83 -1.65 -12.01
N ASP A 138 16.41 -0.41 -12.18
CA ASP A 138 15.65 0.04 -13.35
C ASP A 138 15.91 1.53 -13.59
N PRO A 139 16.32 1.95 -14.80
CA PRO A 139 16.56 3.37 -15.12
C PRO A 139 15.36 4.29 -14.86
N LEU A 140 14.14 3.75 -14.93
CA LEU A 140 12.90 4.47 -14.64
C LEU A 140 12.61 4.57 -13.13
N GLY A 141 13.37 3.90 -12.29
CA GLY A 141 13.22 3.92 -10.83
C GLY A 141 13.66 5.22 -10.18
N SER A 142 13.28 5.40 -8.93
CA SER A 142 13.69 6.52 -8.10
C SER A 142 15.15 6.38 -7.63
N ASP A 143 15.79 7.51 -7.32
CA ASP A 143 17.14 7.54 -6.75
C ASP A 143 17.10 7.15 -5.26
N THR A 144 16.85 5.89 -5.03
CA THR A 144 16.64 5.29 -3.70
C THR A 144 17.37 3.96 -3.56
N ARG A 145 17.43 3.46 -2.32
CA ARG A 145 17.97 2.16 -1.91
C ARG A 145 17.06 1.51 -0.86
N GLY A 146 15.75 1.61 -1.07
CA GLY A 146 14.74 1.07 -0.17
C GLY A 146 14.10 -0.23 -0.68
N ALA A 147 13.29 -0.85 0.16
CA ALA A 147 12.39 -1.92 -0.22
C ALA A 147 11.43 -1.43 -1.30
N ALA A 148 11.32 -2.18 -2.40
CA ALA A 148 10.62 -1.75 -3.60
C ALA A 148 9.37 -2.59 -3.86
N ALA A 149 8.23 -1.95 -4.11
CA ALA A 149 6.96 -2.62 -4.35
C ALA A 149 7.03 -3.62 -5.51
N TYR A 150 7.68 -3.26 -6.60
CA TYR A 150 7.86 -4.12 -7.78
C TYR A 150 8.61 -5.40 -7.48
N ASP A 151 9.69 -5.31 -6.69
CA ASP A 151 10.61 -6.42 -6.46
C ASP A 151 10.20 -7.26 -5.24
N GLU A 152 9.59 -6.66 -4.20
CA GLU A 152 9.30 -7.34 -2.93
C GLU A 152 7.83 -7.69 -2.74
N SER A 153 6.91 -6.83 -3.18
CA SER A 153 5.46 -7.08 -3.11
C SER A 153 4.87 -7.52 -4.44
N TYR A 154 5.69 -7.62 -5.48
CA TYR A 154 5.28 -7.96 -6.85
C TYR A 154 4.14 -7.07 -7.36
N ALA A 155 4.22 -5.79 -7.02
CA ALA A 155 3.24 -4.77 -7.33
C ALA A 155 3.83 -3.74 -8.31
N ASP A 156 3.45 -3.81 -9.58
CA ASP A 156 3.89 -2.85 -10.60
C ASP A 156 3.00 -1.61 -10.59
N THR A 157 3.07 -0.87 -9.49
CA THR A 157 2.20 0.27 -9.18
C THR A 157 2.34 1.42 -10.18
N ARG A 158 3.53 1.62 -10.74
CA ARG A 158 3.74 2.58 -11.82
C ARG A 158 2.93 2.22 -13.07
N ARG A 159 2.94 0.95 -13.46
CA ARG A 159 2.15 0.45 -14.60
C ARG A 159 0.65 0.61 -14.39
N TRP A 160 0.15 0.43 -13.17
CA TRP A 160 -1.28 0.62 -12.88
C TRP A 160 -1.73 2.06 -13.10
N VAL A 161 -0.87 3.02 -12.74
CA VAL A 161 -1.08 4.45 -13.03
C VAL A 161 -1.05 4.71 -14.54
N GLU A 162 -0.04 4.22 -15.24
CA GLU A 162 0.12 4.40 -16.69
C GLU A 162 -1.04 3.81 -17.50
N GLN A 163 -1.63 2.72 -17.02
CA GLN A 163 -2.79 2.07 -17.65
C GLN A 163 -4.14 2.67 -17.25
N GLY A 164 -4.15 3.66 -16.36
CA GLY A 164 -5.39 4.31 -15.90
C GLY A 164 -6.31 3.37 -15.10
N LEU A 165 -5.74 2.40 -14.38
CA LEU A 165 -6.51 1.48 -13.54
C LEU A 165 -6.96 2.11 -12.22
N LEU A 166 -6.36 3.24 -11.83
CA LEU A 166 -6.57 3.91 -10.57
C LEU A 166 -7.07 5.34 -10.78
N ASP A 167 -8.04 5.77 -9.99
CA ASP A 167 -8.46 7.18 -9.92
C ASP A 167 -7.43 8.01 -9.14
N TYR A 168 -6.80 7.40 -8.13
CA TYR A 168 -5.70 8.01 -7.39
C TYR A 168 -4.69 6.97 -6.90
N ILE A 169 -3.48 7.45 -6.61
CA ILE A 169 -2.44 6.69 -5.93
C ILE A 169 -1.94 7.46 -4.73
N ALA A 170 -1.70 6.76 -3.61
CA ALA A 170 -1.27 7.35 -2.35
C ALA A 170 -0.01 6.65 -1.80
N PRO A 171 1.17 6.81 -2.45
CA PRO A 171 2.39 6.15 -2.02
C PRO A 171 2.76 6.53 -0.59
N GLN A 172 3.16 5.54 0.21
CA GLN A 172 3.57 5.67 1.60
C GLN A 172 5.02 6.17 1.65
N ILE A 173 5.22 7.49 1.64
CA ILE A 173 6.54 8.10 1.74
C ILE A 173 6.85 8.39 3.22
N TYR A 174 7.15 7.33 3.97
CA TYR A 174 7.25 7.35 5.43
C TYR A 174 8.65 7.64 5.94
N TRP A 175 9.42 8.46 5.21
CA TRP A 175 10.79 8.84 5.56
C TRP A 175 10.97 10.35 5.58
N PRO A 176 11.90 10.87 6.40
CA PRO A 176 12.23 12.30 6.40
C PRO A 176 13.11 12.68 5.19
N PHE A 177 13.28 13.97 4.97
CA PHE A 177 14.18 14.48 3.94
C PHE A 177 15.62 14.05 4.16
N SER A 178 16.05 13.83 5.39
CA SER A 178 17.41 13.42 5.75
C SER A 178 17.71 11.94 5.45
N ARG A 179 16.70 11.12 5.19
CA ARG A 179 16.86 9.67 4.96
C ARG A 179 17.50 9.39 3.60
N SER A 180 18.81 9.31 3.52
CA SER A 180 19.55 9.16 2.25
C SER A 180 19.13 7.97 1.38
N ALA A 181 18.63 6.87 1.99
CA ALA A 181 18.18 5.70 1.25
C ALA A 181 16.80 5.88 0.60
N ALA A 182 15.96 6.81 1.10
CA ALA A 182 14.60 7.02 0.61
C ALA A 182 14.14 8.43 1.01
N ARG A 183 14.73 9.46 0.41
CA ARG A 183 14.43 10.85 0.71
C ARG A 183 13.00 11.19 0.29
N TYR A 184 12.29 11.90 1.17
CA TYR A 184 10.92 12.32 0.93
C TYR A 184 10.76 13.13 -0.37
N ASP A 185 11.59 14.15 -0.57
CA ASP A 185 11.53 15.03 -1.73
C ASP A 185 11.84 14.32 -3.05
N VAL A 186 12.76 13.35 -3.02
CA VAL A 186 13.09 12.54 -4.20
C VAL A 186 11.90 11.69 -4.62
N LEU A 187 11.25 11.04 -3.65
CA LEU A 187 10.11 10.16 -3.91
C LEU A 187 8.85 10.95 -4.31
N ALA A 188 8.53 12.04 -3.60
CA ALA A 188 7.38 12.86 -3.92
C ALA A 188 7.44 13.43 -5.37
N LYS A 189 8.61 13.93 -5.77
CA LYS A 189 8.82 14.41 -7.14
C LYS A 189 8.81 13.29 -8.18
N TRP A 190 9.39 12.13 -7.85
CA TRP A 190 9.35 10.96 -8.73
C TRP A 190 7.90 10.51 -9.01
N TRP A 191 7.06 10.44 -7.98
CA TRP A 191 5.64 10.12 -8.16
C TRP A 191 4.87 11.21 -8.92
N ALA A 192 5.20 12.49 -8.70
CA ALA A 192 4.64 13.60 -9.47
C ALA A 192 4.92 13.43 -10.97
N ASP A 193 6.16 13.07 -11.34
CA ASP A 193 6.52 12.81 -12.73
C ASP A 193 5.78 11.58 -13.30
N VAL A 194 5.55 10.54 -12.50
CA VAL A 194 4.78 9.35 -12.92
C VAL A 194 3.32 9.69 -13.25
N VAL A 195 2.65 10.46 -12.40
CA VAL A 195 1.23 10.77 -12.60
C VAL A 195 0.99 11.86 -13.63
N LYS A 196 1.94 12.75 -13.86
CA LYS A 196 1.83 13.94 -14.73
C LYS A 196 1.23 13.67 -16.13
N PRO A 197 1.60 12.59 -16.86
CA PRO A 197 1.00 12.28 -18.16
C PRO A 197 -0.33 11.56 -18.08
N THR A 198 -0.89 11.37 -16.87
CA THR A 198 -2.08 10.52 -16.63
C THR A 198 -3.23 11.33 -16.04
N ARG A 199 -4.36 10.66 -15.79
CA ARG A 199 -5.51 11.22 -15.06
C ARG A 199 -5.52 10.82 -13.58
N THR A 200 -4.59 9.96 -13.16
CA THR A 200 -4.50 9.46 -11.79
C THR A 200 -4.05 10.60 -10.87
N ARG A 201 -4.81 10.89 -9.85
CA ARG A 201 -4.43 11.89 -8.84
C ARG A 201 -3.39 11.32 -7.90
N LEU A 202 -2.51 12.18 -7.41
CA LEU A 202 -1.47 11.83 -6.47
C LEU A 202 -1.78 12.42 -5.08
N TYR A 203 -1.90 11.55 -4.09
CA TYR A 203 -1.85 11.91 -2.68
C TYR A 203 -0.54 11.36 -2.09
N ILE A 204 0.06 12.06 -1.14
CA ILE A 204 1.27 11.57 -0.47
C ILE A 204 0.93 11.10 0.93
N GLY A 205 1.22 9.81 1.20
CA GLY A 205 1.13 9.24 2.54
C GLY A 205 2.29 9.68 3.42
N ILE A 206 2.00 10.31 4.57
CA ILE A 206 2.98 10.75 5.56
C ILE A 206 2.89 9.89 6.81
N ALA A 207 4.06 9.58 7.41
CA ALA A 207 4.19 8.80 8.64
C ALA A 207 3.87 9.63 9.88
N PHE A 208 2.63 10.03 10.06
CA PHE A 208 2.22 10.81 11.25
C PHE A 208 2.47 10.07 12.57
N TYR A 209 2.48 8.74 12.53
CA TYR A 209 2.79 7.89 13.69
C TYR A 209 4.24 8.01 14.19
N LYS A 210 5.16 8.57 13.38
CA LYS A 210 6.55 8.83 13.77
C LYS A 210 6.75 10.19 14.43
N VAL A 211 5.78 11.10 14.29
CA VAL A 211 5.87 12.47 14.80
C VAL A 211 5.96 12.46 16.32
N GLY A 212 6.99 13.11 16.86
CA GLY A 212 7.28 13.13 18.29
C GLY A 212 7.92 11.85 18.85
N GLU A 213 8.12 10.82 18.01
CA GLU A 213 8.72 9.54 18.45
C GLU A 213 10.24 9.60 18.41
N PRO A 214 10.93 9.13 19.48
CA PRO A 214 12.39 9.04 19.49
C PRO A 214 12.89 8.05 18.43
N SER A 215 13.82 8.49 17.60
CA SER A 215 14.49 7.64 16.62
C SER A 215 15.96 7.99 16.48
N LYS A 216 16.83 6.98 16.58
CA LYS A 216 18.26 7.16 16.31
C LYS A 216 18.57 7.25 14.81
N ILE A 217 17.71 6.71 13.98
CA ILE A 217 17.88 6.61 12.52
C ILE A 217 17.24 7.80 11.81
N GLU A 218 16.15 8.32 12.38
CA GLU A 218 15.34 9.40 11.82
C GLU A 218 15.02 10.43 12.91
N PRO A 219 16.05 11.14 13.44
CA PRO A 219 15.88 12.06 14.58
C PRO A 219 15.00 13.27 14.25
N ASP A 220 14.82 13.58 12.97
CA ASP A 220 13.98 14.70 12.49
C ASP A 220 12.56 14.63 13.05
N TRP A 221 12.00 13.43 13.21
CA TRP A 221 10.65 13.23 13.74
C TRP A 221 10.48 13.63 15.21
N MET A 222 11.59 13.79 15.96
CA MET A 222 11.57 14.21 17.37
C MET A 222 11.89 15.70 17.56
N ILE A 223 12.62 16.33 16.63
CA ILE A 223 13.02 17.73 16.77
C ILE A 223 11.80 18.63 16.85
N ASN A 224 11.68 19.39 17.95
CA ASN A 224 10.52 20.26 18.22
C ASN A 224 9.18 19.54 17.97
N GLY A 225 9.03 18.32 18.49
CA GLY A 225 7.82 17.51 18.34
C GLY A 225 7.55 17.08 16.90
N GLY A 226 8.59 17.03 16.04
CA GLY A 226 8.48 16.64 14.64
C GLY A 226 7.87 17.69 13.70
N VAL A 227 7.47 18.84 14.24
CA VAL A 227 6.81 19.91 13.47
C VAL A 227 7.64 20.41 12.31
N PRO A 228 8.97 20.67 12.42
CA PRO A 228 9.78 21.15 11.30
C PRO A 228 9.81 20.19 10.12
N GLU A 229 9.92 18.88 10.38
CA GLU A 229 9.92 17.88 9.31
C GLU A 229 8.54 17.77 8.67
N LEU A 230 7.48 17.68 9.48
CA LEU A 230 6.10 17.64 9.00
C LEU A 230 5.78 18.87 8.13
N LYS A 231 6.14 20.08 8.62
CA LYS A 231 5.96 21.32 7.88
C LYS A 231 6.67 21.27 6.52
N LYS A 232 7.92 20.83 6.50
CA LYS A 232 8.73 20.73 5.28
C LYS A 232 8.12 19.77 4.26
N GLN A 233 7.55 18.64 4.71
CA GLN A 233 6.85 17.70 3.84
C GLN A 233 5.57 18.31 3.25
N LEU A 234 4.77 18.95 4.08
CA LEU A 234 3.53 19.60 3.65
C LEU A 234 3.81 20.78 2.71
N ASP A 235 4.82 21.61 3.00
CA ASP A 235 5.21 22.71 2.11
C ASP A 235 5.66 22.23 0.73
N LEU A 236 6.37 21.09 0.67
CA LEU A 236 6.72 20.47 -0.61
C LEU A 236 5.48 19.97 -1.36
N ASN A 237 4.56 19.32 -0.65
CA ASN A 237 3.34 18.81 -1.27
C ASN A 237 2.50 19.94 -1.87
N ASP A 238 2.36 21.08 -1.16
CA ASP A 238 1.63 22.24 -1.64
C ASP A 238 2.34 22.93 -2.82
N ALA A 239 3.66 22.84 -2.90
CA ALA A 239 4.46 23.47 -3.96
C ALA A 239 4.54 22.64 -5.25
N VAL A 240 4.19 21.36 -5.24
CA VAL A 240 4.23 20.46 -6.41
C VAL A 240 2.83 20.34 -7.01
N PRO A 241 2.56 20.90 -8.20
CA PRO A 241 1.20 20.97 -8.77
C PRO A 241 0.51 19.62 -8.99
N GLU A 242 1.28 18.57 -9.22
CA GLU A 242 0.76 17.22 -9.43
C GLU A 242 0.29 16.54 -8.15
N ILE A 243 0.65 17.06 -6.96
CA ILE A 243 0.21 16.51 -5.67
C ILE A 243 -1.13 17.13 -5.30
N SER A 244 -2.17 16.29 -5.27
CA SER A 244 -3.55 16.69 -4.98
C SER A 244 -3.85 16.81 -3.48
N GLY A 245 -3.00 16.24 -2.62
CA GLY A 245 -3.19 16.30 -1.17
C GLY A 245 -2.31 15.32 -0.39
N THR A 246 -2.60 15.22 0.90
CA THR A 246 -1.80 14.45 1.86
C THR A 246 -2.69 13.53 2.67
N ILE A 247 -2.21 12.30 2.92
CA ILE A 247 -2.84 11.33 3.82
C ILE A 247 -1.94 11.14 5.03
N LEU A 248 -2.45 11.44 6.22
CA LEU A 248 -1.73 11.25 7.47
C LEU A 248 -1.98 9.83 8.01
N PHE A 249 -0.97 9.00 8.07
CA PHE A 249 -1.07 7.68 8.66
C PHE A 249 -0.57 7.74 10.10
N ARG A 250 -1.44 7.66 11.14
CA ARG A 250 -2.88 7.41 11.01
C ARG A 250 -3.66 8.13 12.13
N GLU A 251 -4.98 8.08 12.06
CA GLU A 251 -5.92 8.85 12.89
C GLU A 251 -5.71 8.72 14.41
N ASP A 252 -5.47 7.50 14.94
CA ASP A 252 -5.29 7.29 16.38
C ASP A 252 -4.08 8.05 16.97
N TYR A 253 -3.16 8.49 16.14
CA TYR A 253 -2.03 9.35 16.54
C TYR A 253 -2.41 10.83 16.71
N LEU A 254 -3.55 11.27 16.21
CA LEU A 254 -4.04 12.63 16.47
C LEU A 254 -4.31 12.89 17.95
N ASN A 255 -4.60 11.84 18.72
CA ASN A 255 -4.91 11.92 20.15
C ASN A 255 -3.75 11.49 21.07
N LYS A 256 -2.54 11.24 20.53
CA LYS A 256 -1.39 10.84 21.34
C LYS A 256 -0.67 12.04 21.93
N PRO A 257 -0.16 11.95 23.19
CA PRO A 257 0.53 13.08 23.83
C PRO A 257 1.72 13.62 23.02
N GLN A 258 2.52 12.74 22.42
CA GLN A 258 3.73 13.12 21.67
C GLN A 258 3.45 13.86 20.37
N THR A 259 2.25 13.76 19.83
CA THR A 259 1.86 14.40 18.57
C THR A 259 1.12 15.73 18.74
N GLN A 260 0.79 16.15 19.98
CA GLN A 260 -0.08 17.31 20.21
C GLN A 260 0.50 18.63 19.67
N GLN A 261 1.82 18.80 19.68
CA GLN A 261 2.44 19.96 19.09
C GLN A 261 2.24 20.01 17.57
N ALA A 262 2.34 18.85 16.91
CA ALA A 262 2.08 18.72 15.48
C ALA A 262 0.59 18.88 15.16
N VAL A 263 -0.31 18.34 15.98
CA VAL A 263 -1.77 18.54 15.83
C VAL A 263 -2.11 20.01 15.90
N SER A 264 -1.58 20.76 16.90
CA SER A 264 -1.76 22.21 16.99
C SER A 264 -1.25 22.95 15.74
N TYR A 265 -0.11 22.52 15.20
CA TYR A 265 0.41 23.07 13.95
C TYR A 265 -0.55 22.80 12.79
N LEU A 266 -1.06 21.55 12.64
CA LEU A 266 -2.01 21.21 11.58
C LEU A 266 -3.32 22.01 11.70
N GLN A 267 -3.82 22.21 12.91
CA GLN A 267 -4.99 23.08 13.17
C GLN A 267 -4.73 24.52 12.74
N SER A 268 -3.54 25.06 13.02
CA SER A 268 -3.18 26.41 12.57
C SER A 268 -3.00 26.51 11.04
N ARG A 269 -2.62 25.41 10.38
CA ARG A 269 -2.40 25.39 8.92
C ARG A 269 -3.70 25.21 8.13
N TRP A 270 -4.61 24.36 8.62
CA TRP A 270 -5.82 23.94 7.91
C TRP A 270 -7.12 24.36 8.57
N GLY A 271 -7.05 24.79 9.83
CA GLY A 271 -8.20 25.29 10.56
C GLY A 271 -8.41 26.77 10.25
N SER A 272 -9.28 27.09 9.32
CA SER A 272 -9.83 28.42 9.07
C SER A 272 -11.28 28.46 9.52
#